data_78c2e29f7791ba37723b6954652e1db0
#
_entry.id   78c2e29f7791ba37723b6954652e1db0
#
_cell.length_a   1.000
_cell.length_b   1.000
_cell.length_c   1.000
_cell.angle_alpha   90.00
_cell.angle_beta   90.00
_cell.angle_gamma   90.00
#
_symmetry.space_group_name_H-M   'P 1'
#
loop_
_entity.id
_entity.type
_entity.pdbx_description
1 polymer ?
#
loop_
_entity_poly.entity_id
_entity_poly.type
_entity_poly.pdbx_seq_one_letter_code
_entity_poly.pdbx_strand_id
1 'polypeptide(L)'
;MEENMNDMHGEETPRTDLTLFSEKMQELKSRIASVIVGQERTVDLVLTAILANGHVLIEGVPGVAKTLLARLTARLIDADFSRVQFTPDLMPSDVLGTTVFNMKTNEFDFHRGPVFANIILVDEINRAPAKTQSALFEVMEERQASIDGTTYRMGGLYTILATQNPVEQEGTYKLPEAQLDRFLMKITMDYPSLDEEINILERHHTNAALVKLEEIQPVITREELLSLRRLTEKVFVDRTLLQYIALIAQQTRTSKAVYLGASPRASVAMLQASKAYALLQGRDFVTPEDIKFCLLYTSDAADD
;
A
#
# COMPACT_ATOMS: atom_id res chain seq x y z
N MET A 1 -13.21 44.72 -39.34
CA MET A 1 -12.38 44.28 -38.21
C MET A 1 -12.87 42.90 -37.81
N GLU A 2 -12.31 41.93 -38.47
CA GLU A 2 -12.50 40.50 -38.13
C GLU A 2 -11.31 40.09 -37.27
N GLU A 3 -11.50 39.96 -35.99
CA GLU A 3 -10.49 39.44 -35.09
C GLU A 3 -10.61 37.92 -34.97
N ASN A 4 -9.51 37.29 -35.26
CA ASN A 4 -9.21 35.86 -35.23
C ASN A 4 -9.72 35.15 -33.96
N MET A 5 -10.68 34.28 -34.19
CA MET A 5 -11.01 33.15 -33.28
C MET A 5 -10.43 31.86 -33.87
N ASN A 6 -9.14 31.70 -33.76
CA ASN A 6 -8.51 30.39 -34.03
C ASN A 6 -7.16 30.37 -33.30
N ASP A 7 -7.12 29.67 -32.15
CA ASP A 7 -5.94 28.98 -31.62
C ASP A 7 -6.28 28.44 -30.22
N MET A 8 -7.10 27.38 -30.19
CA MET A 8 -7.09 26.44 -29.12
C MET A 8 -6.93 25.02 -29.68
N HIS A 9 -5.84 24.82 -30.41
CA HIS A 9 -5.33 23.46 -30.56
C HIS A 9 -4.67 23.09 -29.25
N GLY A 10 -5.40 22.30 -28.43
CA GLY A 10 -4.79 21.61 -27.32
C GLY A 10 -3.64 20.76 -27.87
N GLU A 11 -2.42 21.00 -27.40
CA GLU A 11 -1.29 20.11 -27.62
C GLU A 11 -1.73 18.72 -27.18
N GLU A 12 -1.92 17.82 -28.14
CA GLU A 12 -2.08 16.39 -27.87
C GLU A 12 -0.77 15.93 -27.23
N THR A 13 -0.76 15.82 -25.92
CA THR A 13 0.34 15.14 -25.21
C THR A 13 0.47 13.73 -25.78
N PRO A 14 1.63 13.32 -26.27
CA PRO A 14 1.81 12.00 -26.86
C PRO A 14 1.42 10.94 -25.82
N ARG A 15 0.45 10.09 -26.18
CA ARG A 15 0.00 8.98 -25.31
C ARG A 15 1.18 8.08 -24.99
N THR A 16 1.32 7.75 -23.71
CA THR A 16 2.35 6.82 -23.26
C THR A 16 1.96 5.41 -23.69
N ASP A 17 2.88 4.69 -24.34
CA ASP A 17 2.65 3.26 -24.61
C ASP A 17 2.69 2.49 -23.30
N LEU A 18 1.53 1.99 -22.90
CA LEU A 18 1.30 1.23 -21.67
C LEU A 18 1.13 -0.28 -21.93
N THR A 19 1.32 -0.75 -23.16
CA THR A 19 1.04 -2.15 -23.53
C THR A 19 1.81 -3.12 -22.67
N LEU A 20 3.13 -2.99 -22.63
CA LEU A 20 4.00 -3.86 -21.83
C LEU A 20 3.70 -3.77 -20.31
N PHE A 21 3.35 -2.55 -19.83
CA PHE A 21 2.95 -2.36 -18.45
C PHE A 21 1.66 -3.13 -18.12
N SER A 22 0.64 -2.96 -18.97
CA SER A 22 -0.66 -3.60 -18.78
C SER A 22 -0.53 -5.13 -18.79
N GLU A 23 0.24 -5.69 -19.70
CA GLU A 23 0.51 -7.13 -19.77
C GLU A 23 1.16 -7.65 -18.50
N LYS A 24 2.23 -6.99 -18.00
CA LYS A 24 2.91 -7.39 -16.76
C LYS A 24 2.01 -7.28 -15.53
N MET A 25 1.21 -6.22 -15.44
CA MET A 25 0.28 -6.05 -14.31
C MET A 25 -0.83 -7.10 -14.35
N GLN A 26 -1.31 -7.45 -15.53
CA GLN A 26 -2.31 -8.49 -15.69
C GLN A 26 -1.75 -9.88 -15.35
N GLU A 27 -0.52 -10.17 -15.78
CA GLU A 27 0.17 -11.40 -15.38
C GLU A 27 0.35 -11.45 -13.86
N LEU A 28 0.80 -10.37 -13.23
CA LEU A 28 1.00 -10.28 -11.79
C LEU A 28 -0.32 -10.54 -11.03
N LYS A 29 -1.42 -9.89 -11.43
CA LYS A 29 -2.75 -10.14 -10.85
C LYS A 29 -3.19 -11.59 -11.04
N SER A 30 -3.03 -12.15 -12.24
CA SER A 30 -3.38 -13.53 -12.55
C SER A 30 -2.59 -14.53 -11.69
N ARG A 31 -1.29 -14.28 -11.49
CA ARG A 31 -0.45 -15.10 -10.62
C ARG A 31 -0.90 -15.04 -9.15
N ILE A 32 -1.30 -13.87 -8.67
CA ILE A 32 -1.83 -13.73 -7.32
C ILE A 32 -3.17 -14.47 -7.20
N ALA A 33 -4.10 -14.28 -8.14
CA ALA A 33 -5.41 -14.93 -8.16
C ALA A 33 -5.32 -16.47 -8.26
N SER A 34 -4.26 -17.00 -8.89
CA SER A 34 -4.01 -18.44 -8.93
C SER A 34 -3.71 -19.05 -7.55
N VAL A 35 -3.26 -18.25 -6.60
CA VAL A 35 -2.88 -18.69 -5.23
C VAL A 35 -3.92 -18.24 -4.20
N ILE A 36 -4.41 -17.01 -4.31
CA ILE A 36 -5.35 -16.38 -3.36
C ILE A 36 -6.72 -16.28 -4.01
N VAL A 37 -7.73 -16.83 -3.37
CA VAL A 37 -9.13 -16.85 -3.86
C VAL A 37 -9.90 -15.70 -3.24
N GLY A 38 -10.74 -15.01 -4.04
CA GLY A 38 -11.75 -14.07 -3.54
C GLY A 38 -11.21 -12.74 -3.02
N GLN A 39 -9.98 -12.36 -3.39
CA GLN A 39 -9.36 -11.14 -2.90
C GLN A 39 -8.89 -10.20 -4.04
N GLU A 40 -9.54 -10.26 -5.21
CA GLU A 40 -9.14 -9.50 -6.40
C GLU A 40 -9.13 -7.99 -6.12
N ARG A 41 -10.13 -7.50 -5.39
CA ARG A 41 -10.21 -6.08 -5.00
C ARG A 41 -9.09 -5.67 -4.05
N THR A 42 -8.78 -6.49 -3.06
CA THR A 42 -7.67 -6.28 -2.13
C THR A 42 -6.34 -6.26 -2.87
N VAL A 43 -6.15 -7.15 -3.83
CA VAL A 43 -4.96 -7.20 -4.70
C VAL A 43 -4.81 -5.90 -5.47
N ASP A 44 -5.88 -5.42 -6.11
CA ASP A 44 -5.87 -4.16 -6.86
C ASP A 44 -5.49 -2.97 -5.97
N LEU A 45 -6.05 -2.89 -4.76
CA LEU A 45 -5.75 -1.83 -3.80
C LEU A 45 -4.30 -1.88 -3.29
N VAL A 46 -3.78 -3.07 -2.98
CA VAL A 46 -2.38 -3.24 -2.56
C VAL A 46 -1.42 -2.84 -3.68
N LEU A 47 -1.67 -3.28 -4.93
CA LEU A 47 -0.87 -2.90 -6.08
C LEU A 47 -0.96 -1.40 -6.37
N THR A 48 -2.15 -0.82 -6.26
CA THR A 48 -2.36 0.64 -6.38
C THR A 48 -1.53 1.39 -5.34
N ALA A 49 -1.54 0.94 -4.08
CA ALA A 49 -0.76 1.57 -3.03
C ALA A 49 0.76 1.46 -3.28
N ILE A 50 1.23 0.31 -3.76
CA ILE A 50 2.64 0.11 -4.14
C ILE A 50 3.04 1.06 -5.27
N LEU A 51 2.22 1.21 -6.31
CA LEU A 51 2.43 2.13 -7.43
C LEU A 51 2.38 3.59 -6.98
N ALA A 52 1.45 3.94 -6.09
CA ALA A 52 1.33 5.27 -5.50
C ALA A 52 2.41 5.59 -4.45
N ASN A 53 3.33 4.65 -4.18
CA ASN A 53 4.37 4.80 -3.15
C ASN A 53 3.81 4.99 -1.73
N GLY A 54 2.66 4.39 -1.45
CA GLY A 54 1.94 4.49 -0.18
C GLY A 54 2.10 3.26 0.72
N HIS A 55 1.57 3.38 1.91
CA HIS A 55 1.44 2.30 2.90
C HIS A 55 -0.03 1.90 3.04
N VAL A 56 -0.30 0.70 3.50
CA VAL A 56 -1.66 0.15 3.61
C VAL A 56 -1.92 -0.37 5.02
N LEU A 57 -3.08 -0.01 5.57
CA LEU A 57 -3.63 -0.65 6.75
C LEU A 57 -4.67 -1.68 6.31
N ILE A 58 -4.51 -2.92 6.71
CA ILE A 58 -5.41 -4.03 6.38
C ILE A 58 -6.15 -4.43 7.66
N GLU A 59 -7.43 -4.14 7.70
CA GLU A 59 -8.32 -4.66 8.73
C GLU A 59 -8.95 -5.97 8.27
N GLY A 60 -9.03 -6.92 9.13
CA GLY A 60 -9.69 -8.19 8.79
C GLY A 60 -9.43 -9.26 9.84
N VAL A 61 -10.31 -10.24 9.81
CA VAL A 61 -10.28 -11.40 10.68
C VAL A 61 -9.01 -12.25 10.49
N PRO A 62 -8.62 -13.04 11.48
CA PRO A 62 -7.55 -14.02 11.32
C PRO A 62 -7.86 -15.02 10.19
N GLY A 63 -6.83 -15.47 9.47
CA GLY A 63 -6.96 -16.54 8.47
C GLY A 63 -7.30 -16.13 7.04
N VAL A 64 -7.56 -14.85 6.77
CA VAL A 64 -7.89 -14.35 5.40
C VAL A 64 -6.66 -14.13 4.51
N ALA A 65 -5.61 -14.90 4.68
CA ALA A 65 -4.41 -14.92 3.81
C ALA A 65 -3.60 -13.61 3.71
N LYS A 66 -3.69 -12.68 4.68
CA LYS A 66 -2.94 -11.40 4.68
C LYS A 66 -1.43 -11.59 4.50
N THR A 67 -0.84 -12.51 5.25
CA THR A 67 0.60 -12.82 5.17
C THR A 67 0.99 -13.43 3.82
N LEU A 68 0.14 -14.30 3.28
CA LEU A 68 0.38 -14.92 1.99
C LEU A 68 0.34 -13.87 0.87
N LEU A 69 -0.63 -12.95 0.90
CA LEU A 69 -0.74 -11.84 -0.05
C LEU A 69 0.53 -10.98 -0.05
N ALA A 70 1.00 -10.56 1.12
CA ALA A 70 2.20 -9.72 1.24
C ALA A 70 3.46 -10.43 0.71
N ARG A 71 3.67 -11.69 1.10
CA ARG A 71 4.83 -12.49 0.65
C ARG A 71 4.80 -12.77 -0.85
N LEU A 72 3.63 -13.14 -1.38
CA LEU A 72 3.44 -13.43 -2.80
C LEU A 72 3.66 -12.18 -3.64
N THR A 73 3.10 -11.03 -3.24
CA THR A 73 3.31 -9.75 -3.90
C THR A 73 4.79 -9.39 -3.94
N ALA A 74 5.49 -9.46 -2.80
CA ALA A 74 6.93 -9.19 -2.74
C ALA A 74 7.73 -10.11 -3.67
N ARG A 75 7.40 -11.41 -3.69
CA ARG A 75 8.08 -12.38 -4.55
C ARG A 75 7.88 -12.10 -6.04
N LEU A 76 6.65 -11.73 -6.44
CA LEU A 76 6.32 -11.46 -7.84
C LEU A 76 6.94 -10.16 -8.37
N ILE A 77 7.30 -9.21 -7.49
CA ILE A 77 7.96 -7.95 -7.84
C ILE A 77 9.46 -7.94 -7.51
N ASP A 78 10.06 -9.08 -7.25
CA ASP A 78 11.47 -9.25 -6.90
C ASP A 78 11.93 -8.29 -5.79
N ALA A 79 11.14 -8.20 -4.74
CA ALA A 79 11.37 -7.31 -3.61
C ALA A 79 11.72 -8.08 -2.34
N ASP A 80 12.59 -7.48 -1.52
CA ASP A 80 12.90 -7.99 -0.20
C ASP A 80 11.68 -7.90 0.70
N PHE A 81 11.37 -9.00 1.38
CA PHE A 81 10.22 -9.12 2.29
C PHE A 81 10.67 -9.32 3.72
N SER A 82 10.04 -8.62 4.64
CA SER A 82 10.14 -8.90 6.06
C SER A 82 8.76 -8.97 6.72
N ARG A 83 8.69 -9.69 7.85
CA ARG A 83 7.49 -9.77 8.67
C ARG A 83 7.85 -9.47 10.12
N VAL A 84 7.06 -8.61 10.74
CA VAL A 84 7.19 -8.28 12.17
C VAL A 84 5.84 -8.50 12.83
N GLN A 85 5.81 -9.34 13.86
CA GLN A 85 4.63 -9.49 14.72
C GLN A 85 4.74 -8.45 15.83
N PHE A 86 3.78 -7.56 15.93
CA PHE A 86 3.73 -6.58 17.01
C PHE A 86 3.18 -7.24 18.29
N THR A 87 3.88 -7.06 19.40
CA THR A 87 3.55 -7.61 20.72
C THR A 87 3.73 -6.52 21.79
N PRO A 88 3.10 -6.69 22.97
CA PRO A 88 3.18 -5.66 24.03
C PRO A 88 4.58 -5.38 24.56
N ASP A 89 5.52 -6.28 24.37
CA ASP A 89 6.91 -6.20 24.80
C ASP A 89 7.88 -5.76 23.68
N LEU A 90 7.38 -5.56 22.45
CA LEU A 90 8.20 -5.17 21.30
C LEU A 90 8.81 -3.78 21.48
N MET A 91 10.12 -3.70 21.35
CA MET A 91 10.87 -2.45 21.47
C MET A 91 11.12 -1.80 20.09
N PRO A 92 11.33 -0.46 20.02
CA PRO A 92 11.74 0.21 18.78
C PRO A 92 12.98 -0.39 18.12
N SER A 93 13.96 -0.83 18.93
CA SER A 93 15.19 -1.49 18.46
C SER A 93 14.93 -2.81 17.73
N ASP A 94 13.86 -3.53 18.08
CA ASP A 94 13.51 -4.80 17.42
C ASP A 94 13.00 -4.55 15.99
N VAL A 95 12.42 -3.37 15.76
CA VAL A 95 11.89 -2.95 14.46
C VAL A 95 12.96 -2.25 13.62
N LEU A 96 13.69 -1.31 14.24
CA LEU A 96 14.68 -0.46 13.55
C LEU A 96 16.04 -1.12 13.42
N GLY A 97 16.39 -2.00 14.37
CA GLY A 97 17.72 -2.55 14.49
C GLY A 97 18.49 -1.94 15.65
N THR A 98 19.64 -2.49 15.91
CA THR A 98 20.49 -2.12 17.06
C THR A 98 21.96 -2.13 16.69
N THR A 99 22.73 -1.32 17.40
CA THR A 99 24.18 -1.29 17.27
C THR A 99 24.80 -2.23 18.30
N VAL A 100 25.67 -3.12 17.85
CA VAL A 100 26.32 -4.13 18.69
C VAL A 100 27.83 -3.92 18.63
N PHE A 101 28.49 -3.94 19.79
CA PHE A 101 29.95 -3.86 19.83
C PHE A 101 30.58 -5.19 19.39
N ASN A 102 31.40 -5.13 18.35
CA ASN A 102 32.13 -6.27 17.82
C ASN A 102 33.53 -6.35 18.49
N MET A 103 33.67 -7.29 19.39
CA MET A 103 34.95 -7.49 20.13
C MET A 103 36.13 -7.88 19.23
N LYS A 104 35.90 -8.42 18.01
CA LYS A 104 36.95 -8.86 17.09
C LYS A 104 37.53 -7.68 16.31
N THR A 105 36.67 -6.75 15.87
CA THR A 105 37.10 -5.54 15.13
C THR A 105 37.32 -4.34 16.02
N ASN A 106 36.83 -4.40 17.26
CA ASN A 106 36.82 -3.29 18.23
C ASN A 106 36.01 -2.08 17.72
N GLU A 107 34.93 -2.37 16.95
CA GLU A 107 34.05 -1.40 16.33
C GLU A 107 32.59 -1.68 16.68
N PHE A 108 31.73 -0.69 16.46
CA PHE A 108 30.27 -0.85 16.58
C PHE A 108 29.67 -1.20 15.23
N ASP A 109 29.04 -2.37 15.12
CA ASP A 109 28.35 -2.83 13.93
C ASP A 109 26.85 -2.59 14.06
N PHE A 110 26.23 -1.95 13.08
CA PHE A 110 24.79 -1.79 13.03
C PHE A 110 24.12 -3.01 12.41
N HIS A 111 23.30 -3.69 13.19
CA HIS A 111 22.44 -4.77 12.74
C HIS A 111 21.08 -4.21 12.35
N ARG A 112 20.80 -4.19 11.03
CA ARG A 112 19.54 -3.69 10.47
C ARG A 112 18.35 -4.49 10.97
N GLY A 113 17.31 -3.78 11.41
CA GLY A 113 16.03 -4.38 11.75
C GLY A 113 15.18 -4.70 10.52
N PRO A 114 14.03 -5.37 10.72
CA PRO A 114 13.13 -5.78 9.65
C PRO A 114 12.55 -4.62 8.83
N VAL A 115 12.57 -3.41 9.37
CA VAL A 115 12.07 -2.20 8.70
C VAL A 115 12.84 -1.83 7.42
N PHE A 116 14.03 -2.41 7.20
CA PHE A 116 14.87 -2.10 6.04
C PHE A 116 14.56 -2.94 4.78
N ALA A 117 13.54 -3.80 4.82
CA ALA A 117 13.06 -4.49 3.62
C ALA A 117 12.27 -3.56 2.69
N ASN A 118 11.95 -4.04 1.48
CA ASN A 118 11.14 -3.28 0.52
C ASN A 118 9.65 -3.37 0.80
N ILE A 119 9.16 -4.59 1.11
CA ILE A 119 7.78 -4.87 1.52
C ILE A 119 7.82 -5.41 2.94
N ILE A 120 7.19 -4.72 3.85
CA ILE A 120 7.17 -5.07 5.27
C ILE A 120 5.73 -5.38 5.66
N LEU A 121 5.49 -6.58 6.18
CA LEU A 121 4.24 -6.91 6.84
C LEU A 121 4.38 -6.69 8.34
N VAL A 122 3.61 -5.75 8.86
CA VAL A 122 3.52 -5.48 10.29
C VAL A 122 2.21 -6.09 10.79
N ASP A 123 2.31 -7.26 11.41
CA ASP A 123 1.11 -7.91 11.95
C ASP A 123 0.72 -7.33 13.31
N GLU A 124 -0.58 -7.04 13.45
CA GLU A 124 -1.22 -6.56 14.69
C GLU A 124 -0.58 -5.29 15.24
N ILE A 125 -0.46 -4.26 14.38
CA ILE A 125 0.20 -2.98 14.69
C ILE A 125 -0.30 -2.34 16.00
N ASN A 126 -1.56 -2.57 16.35
CA ASN A 126 -2.19 -2.04 17.55
C ASN A 126 -1.83 -2.78 18.85
N ARG A 127 -1.01 -3.85 18.80
CA ARG A 127 -0.56 -4.56 20.01
C ARG A 127 0.72 -4.01 20.63
N ALA A 128 1.56 -3.33 19.86
CA ALA A 128 2.81 -2.77 20.40
C ALA A 128 2.58 -1.47 21.15
N PRO A 129 3.46 -1.15 22.11
CA PRO A 129 3.42 0.12 22.83
C PRO A 129 3.52 1.32 21.89
N ALA A 130 2.92 2.46 22.29
CA ALA A 130 2.91 3.70 21.51
C ALA A 130 4.30 4.16 21.06
N LYS A 131 5.34 3.89 21.86
CA LYS A 131 6.74 4.24 21.52
C LYS A 131 7.22 3.47 20.28
N THR A 132 6.91 2.18 20.18
CA THR A 132 7.29 1.33 19.04
C THR A 132 6.48 1.68 17.80
N GLN A 133 5.17 1.94 17.97
CA GLN A 133 4.32 2.45 16.89
C GLN A 133 4.86 3.78 16.36
N SER A 134 5.23 4.74 17.23
CA SER A 134 5.76 6.04 16.82
C SER A 134 7.06 5.93 16.03
N ALA A 135 7.96 5.02 16.42
CA ALA A 135 9.19 4.77 15.69
C ALA A 135 8.92 4.24 14.27
N LEU A 136 7.95 3.31 14.12
CA LEU A 136 7.52 2.83 12.80
C LEU A 136 6.93 3.96 11.95
N PHE A 137 6.03 4.76 12.53
CA PHE A 137 5.38 5.86 11.84
C PHE A 137 6.34 6.97 11.41
N GLU A 138 7.39 7.24 12.18
CA GLU A 138 8.47 8.15 11.78
C GLU A 138 9.17 7.63 10.52
N VAL A 139 9.53 6.36 10.48
CA VAL A 139 10.16 5.76 9.30
C VAL A 139 9.23 5.72 8.09
N MET A 140 7.94 5.50 8.29
CA MET A 140 6.94 5.55 7.22
C MET A 140 6.89 6.93 6.55
N GLU A 141 6.93 7.98 7.35
CA GLU A 141 6.81 9.37 6.87
C GLU A 141 8.13 9.87 6.27
N GLU A 142 9.22 9.75 7.05
CA GLU A 142 10.52 10.31 6.70
C GLU A 142 11.31 9.44 5.70
N ARG A 143 10.91 8.17 5.51
CA ARG A 143 11.62 7.16 4.72
C ARG A 143 13.09 7.03 5.08
N GLN A 144 13.37 7.21 6.35
CA GLN A 144 14.68 7.07 6.95
C GLN A 144 14.54 6.72 8.43
N ALA A 145 15.59 6.11 8.99
CA ALA A 145 15.72 5.87 10.42
C ALA A 145 17.02 6.49 10.93
N SER A 146 16.95 7.20 12.05
CA SER A 146 18.14 7.75 12.71
C SER A 146 18.46 6.91 13.95
N ILE A 147 19.62 6.25 13.92
CA ILE A 147 20.07 5.31 14.96
C ILE A 147 21.49 5.69 15.35
N ASP A 148 21.70 5.95 16.64
CA ASP A 148 23.01 6.34 17.20
C ASP A 148 23.69 7.48 16.42
N GLY A 149 22.92 8.49 16.02
CA GLY A 149 23.41 9.67 15.29
C GLY A 149 23.65 9.44 13.79
N THR A 150 23.44 8.23 13.28
CA THR A 150 23.57 7.91 11.86
C THR A 150 22.18 7.77 11.22
N THR A 151 21.99 8.42 10.07
CA THR A 151 20.72 8.36 9.31
C THR A 151 20.82 7.34 8.18
N TYR A 152 19.93 6.36 8.22
CA TYR A 152 19.80 5.30 7.22
C TYR A 152 18.54 5.54 6.38
N ARG A 153 18.70 5.74 5.08
CA ARG A 153 17.57 5.94 4.16
C ARG A 153 16.99 4.61 3.70
N MET A 154 15.67 4.59 3.57
CA MET A 154 14.94 3.46 2.96
C MET A 154 15.11 3.47 1.44
N GLY A 155 14.97 2.30 0.82
CA GLY A 155 15.06 2.16 -0.63
C GLY A 155 13.94 2.87 -1.39
N GLY A 156 14.08 3.03 -2.70
CA GLY A 156 13.05 3.64 -3.56
C GLY A 156 11.73 2.87 -3.56
N LEU A 157 11.76 1.54 -3.46
CA LEU A 157 10.61 0.70 -3.16
C LEU A 157 10.55 0.47 -1.66
N TYR A 158 9.53 1.02 -1.02
CA TYR A 158 9.31 0.92 0.42
C TYR A 158 7.81 1.00 0.72
N THR A 159 7.21 -0.12 1.08
CA THR A 159 5.79 -0.20 1.39
C THR A 159 5.56 -1.05 2.64
N ILE A 160 4.84 -0.50 3.59
CA ILE A 160 4.39 -1.19 4.79
C ILE A 160 2.94 -1.61 4.58
N LEU A 161 2.67 -2.88 4.81
CA LEU A 161 1.35 -3.48 4.92
C LEU A 161 1.15 -3.78 6.40
N ALA A 162 0.44 -2.91 7.11
CA ALA A 162 0.13 -3.13 8.52
C ALA A 162 -1.20 -3.86 8.64
N THR A 163 -1.32 -4.77 9.61
CA THR A 163 -2.60 -5.43 9.88
C THR A 163 -3.15 -5.01 11.24
N GLN A 164 -4.45 -4.96 11.33
CA GLN A 164 -5.19 -4.74 12.56
C GLN A 164 -6.36 -5.73 12.63
N ASN A 165 -6.60 -6.30 13.81
CA ASN A 165 -7.78 -7.12 14.05
C ASN A 165 -8.83 -6.25 14.75
N PRO A 166 -9.96 -5.94 14.13
CA PRO A 166 -10.98 -5.06 14.72
C PRO A 166 -11.71 -5.72 15.90
N VAL A 167 -11.70 -7.04 15.99
CA VAL A 167 -12.44 -7.81 17.02
C VAL A 167 -11.68 -7.89 18.34
N GLU A 168 -10.35 -7.87 18.32
CA GLU A 168 -9.53 -7.96 19.51
C GLU A 168 -9.35 -6.59 20.18
N GLN A 169 -10.07 -6.37 21.29
CA GLN A 169 -9.98 -5.13 22.09
C GLN A 169 -9.07 -5.29 23.31
N GLU A 170 -8.88 -6.49 23.85
CA GLU A 170 -8.04 -6.70 25.03
C GLU A 170 -6.54 -6.66 24.66
N GLY A 171 -5.78 -5.86 25.41
CA GLY A 171 -4.33 -5.73 25.21
C GLY A 171 -3.92 -4.98 23.95
N THR A 172 -4.81 -4.18 23.40
CA THR A 172 -4.54 -3.35 22.19
C THR A 172 -4.46 -1.86 22.53
N TYR A 173 -3.62 -1.15 21.79
CA TYR A 173 -3.50 0.29 21.83
C TYR A 173 -4.17 0.86 20.58
N LYS A 174 -5.30 1.56 20.73
CA LYS A 174 -5.97 2.20 19.59
C LYS A 174 -4.99 3.12 18.86
N LEU A 175 -4.91 2.98 17.53
CA LEU A 175 -4.13 3.92 16.72
C LEU A 175 -4.80 5.29 16.76
N PRO A 176 -4.05 6.36 17.07
CA PRO A 176 -4.58 7.72 16.96
C PRO A 176 -4.95 8.06 15.52
N GLU A 177 -6.04 8.76 15.28
CA GLU A 177 -6.49 9.17 13.93
C GLU A 177 -5.40 9.91 13.15
N ALA A 178 -4.63 10.79 13.79
CA ALA A 178 -3.50 11.47 13.18
C ALA A 178 -2.37 10.52 12.68
N GLN A 179 -2.36 9.26 13.12
CA GLN A 179 -1.42 8.24 12.64
C GLN A 179 -2.02 7.43 11.49
N LEU A 180 -3.33 7.32 11.40
CA LEU A 180 -4.03 6.67 10.29
C LEU A 180 -3.78 7.42 8.97
N ASP A 181 -3.65 8.74 9.00
CA ASP A 181 -3.31 9.61 7.86
C ASP A 181 -1.99 9.24 7.15
N ARG A 182 -1.14 8.41 7.76
CA ARG A 182 0.11 7.93 7.17
C ARG A 182 -0.10 6.74 6.22
N PHE A 183 -1.22 6.08 6.34
CA PHE A 183 -1.63 5.05 5.41
C PHE A 183 -2.36 5.68 4.22
N LEU A 184 -1.95 5.31 3.02
CA LEU A 184 -2.63 5.75 1.80
C LEU A 184 -4.03 5.15 1.73
N MET A 185 -4.17 3.91 2.17
CA MET A 185 -5.41 3.15 2.12
C MET A 185 -5.61 2.33 3.39
N LYS A 186 -6.89 2.24 3.80
CA LYS A 186 -7.40 1.29 4.79
C LYS A 186 -8.27 0.27 4.05
N ILE A 187 -7.89 -0.99 4.08
CA ILE A 187 -8.55 -2.06 3.33
C ILE A 187 -9.19 -3.01 4.34
N THR A 188 -10.48 -3.27 4.18
CA THR A 188 -11.17 -4.31 4.94
C THR A 188 -11.14 -5.63 4.16
N MET A 189 -10.64 -6.68 4.81
CA MET A 189 -10.65 -8.04 4.28
C MET A 189 -11.71 -8.87 5.02
N ASP A 190 -12.78 -9.17 4.33
CA ASP A 190 -13.88 -9.99 4.83
C ASP A 190 -13.61 -11.50 4.68
N TYR A 191 -14.46 -12.31 5.29
CA TYR A 191 -14.47 -13.75 5.04
C TYR A 191 -14.80 -14.03 3.56
N PRO A 192 -14.27 -15.14 3.01
CA PRO A 192 -14.64 -15.56 1.67
C PRO A 192 -16.16 -15.89 1.62
N SER A 193 -16.76 -15.69 0.47
CA SER A 193 -18.12 -16.16 0.17
C SER A 193 -18.16 -17.70 0.18
N LEU A 194 -19.36 -18.27 0.21
CA LEU A 194 -19.53 -19.73 0.20
C LEU A 194 -18.83 -20.39 -1.01
N ASP A 195 -18.97 -19.80 -2.19
CA ASP A 195 -18.39 -20.36 -3.42
C ASP A 195 -16.84 -20.25 -3.40
N GLU A 196 -16.32 -19.16 -2.87
CA GLU A 196 -14.88 -18.98 -2.68
C GLU A 196 -14.32 -19.96 -1.64
N GLU A 197 -15.04 -20.21 -0.55
CA GLU A 197 -14.64 -21.18 0.46
C GLU A 197 -14.65 -22.60 -0.09
N ILE A 198 -15.64 -22.96 -0.90
CA ILE A 198 -15.67 -24.26 -1.63
C ILE A 198 -14.44 -24.37 -2.53
N ASN A 199 -14.09 -23.32 -3.30
CA ASN A 199 -12.93 -23.31 -4.17
C ASN A 199 -11.60 -23.49 -3.35
N ILE A 200 -11.51 -22.85 -2.20
CA ILE A 200 -10.35 -23.01 -1.29
C ILE A 200 -10.24 -24.47 -0.85
N LEU A 201 -11.35 -25.09 -0.44
CA LEU A 201 -11.38 -26.49 -0.01
C LEU A 201 -11.01 -27.46 -1.15
N GLU A 202 -11.52 -27.23 -2.36
CA GLU A 202 -11.20 -28.03 -3.54
C GLU A 202 -9.71 -27.94 -3.90
N ARG A 203 -9.12 -26.77 -3.86
CA ARG A 203 -7.67 -26.56 -4.07
C ARG A 203 -6.84 -27.31 -3.03
N HIS A 204 -7.25 -27.30 -1.76
CA HIS A 204 -6.59 -28.05 -0.71
C HIS A 204 -6.74 -29.55 -0.90
N HIS A 205 -7.91 -30.03 -1.28
CA HIS A 205 -8.18 -31.45 -1.53
C HIS A 205 -7.30 -32.01 -2.68
N THR A 206 -7.11 -31.24 -3.73
CA THR A 206 -6.31 -31.63 -4.91
C THR A 206 -4.81 -31.34 -4.74
N ASN A 207 -4.34 -30.89 -3.57
CA ASN A 207 -2.98 -30.39 -3.34
C ASN A 207 -2.54 -29.23 -4.26
N ALA A 208 -3.44 -28.62 -5.01
CA ALA A 208 -3.16 -27.47 -5.86
C ALA A 208 -2.84 -26.20 -5.05
N ALA A 209 -3.22 -26.16 -3.78
CA ALA A 209 -2.90 -25.07 -2.85
C ALA A 209 -1.45 -25.10 -2.33
N LEU A 210 -0.68 -26.17 -2.56
CA LEU A 210 0.70 -26.31 -2.11
C LEU A 210 1.68 -25.57 -3.05
N VAL A 211 1.40 -24.29 -3.31
CA VAL A 211 2.33 -23.45 -4.06
C VAL A 211 3.51 -23.10 -3.15
N LYS A 212 4.68 -23.61 -3.50
CA LYS A 212 5.91 -23.22 -2.80
C LYS A 212 6.33 -21.83 -3.30
N LEU A 213 6.24 -20.84 -2.42
CA LEU A 213 6.57 -19.46 -2.74
C LEU A 213 8.00 -19.30 -3.28
N GLU A 214 8.91 -20.19 -2.86
CA GLU A 214 10.30 -20.22 -3.28
C GLU A 214 10.45 -20.59 -4.78
N GLU A 215 9.49 -21.33 -5.33
CA GLU A 215 9.49 -21.77 -6.75
C GLU A 215 8.85 -20.73 -7.69
N ILE A 216 8.17 -19.72 -7.13
CA ILE A 216 7.53 -18.65 -7.92
C ILE A 216 8.61 -17.73 -8.49
N GLN A 217 8.59 -17.56 -9.82
CA GLN A 217 9.45 -16.61 -10.49
C GLN A 217 8.85 -15.21 -10.47
N PRO A 218 9.66 -14.15 -10.30
CA PRO A 218 9.21 -12.78 -10.43
C PRO A 218 8.60 -12.50 -11.81
N VAL A 219 7.56 -11.69 -11.85
CA VAL A 219 6.92 -11.19 -13.09
C VAL A 219 7.55 -9.87 -13.51
N ILE A 220 7.95 -9.07 -12.52
CA ILE A 220 8.52 -7.75 -12.73
C ILE A 220 9.68 -7.54 -11.75
N THR A 221 10.75 -6.91 -12.22
CA THR A 221 11.85 -6.55 -11.33
C THR A 221 11.54 -5.28 -10.54
N ARG A 222 12.26 -5.09 -9.44
CA ARG A 222 12.16 -3.87 -8.63
C ARG A 222 12.45 -2.61 -9.43
N GLU A 223 13.45 -2.63 -10.31
CA GLU A 223 13.85 -1.51 -11.17
C GLU A 223 12.77 -1.19 -12.21
N GLU A 224 12.17 -2.20 -12.82
CA GLU A 224 11.03 -2.04 -13.72
C GLU A 224 9.84 -1.42 -12.97
N LEU A 225 9.49 -1.92 -11.79
CA LEU A 225 8.41 -1.36 -10.97
C LEU A 225 8.65 0.12 -10.62
N LEU A 226 9.88 0.48 -10.25
CA LEU A 226 10.23 1.87 -9.97
C LEU A 226 10.14 2.76 -11.22
N SER A 227 10.45 2.21 -12.38
CA SER A 227 10.28 2.92 -13.66
C SER A 227 8.81 3.14 -13.98
N LEU A 228 7.97 2.15 -13.73
CA LEU A 228 6.53 2.22 -13.91
C LEU A 228 5.87 3.19 -12.92
N ARG A 229 6.35 3.22 -11.68
CA ARG A 229 5.89 4.20 -10.68
C ARG A 229 6.06 5.64 -11.18
N ARG A 230 7.14 5.95 -11.89
CA ARG A 230 7.33 7.28 -12.51
C ARG A 230 6.29 7.61 -13.59
N LEU A 231 5.67 6.60 -14.20
CA LEU A 231 4.57 6.82 -15.14
C LEU A 231 3.30 7.33 -14.45
N THR A 232 3.09 7.00 -13.18
CA THR A 232 1.93 7.53 -12.43
C THR A 232 1.94 9.07 -12.37
N GLU A 233 3.13 9.68 -12.34
CA GLU A 233 3.26 11.14 -12.33
C GLU A 233 2.73 11.76 -13.62
N LYS A 234 2.85 11.03 -14.75
CA LYS A 234 2.44 11.48 -16.09
C LYS A 234 0.97 11.20 -16.42
N VAL A 235 0.26 10.43 -15.57
CA VAL A 235 -1.17 10.15 -15.78
C VAL A 235 -1.94 11.46 -15.77
N PHE A 236 -2.69 11.70 -16.86
CA PHE A 236 -3.47 12.92 -17.03
C PHE A 236 -4.67 12.96 -16.09
N VAL A 237 -4.91 14.13 -15.53
CA VAL A 237 -6.09 14.39 -14.68
C VAL A 237 -6.72 15.70 -15.13
N ASP A 238 -7.94 15.62 -15.61
CA ASP A 238 -8.70 16.82 -15.99
C ASP A 238 -8.97 17.71 -14.75
N ARG A 239 -8.99 19.03 -14.97
CA ARG A 239 -9.25 20.01 -13.90
C ARG A 239 -10.60 19.78 -13.22
N THR A 240 -11.60 19.29 -13.93
CA THR A 240 -12.93 18.96 -13.37
C THR A 240 -12.84 17.84 -12.34
N LEU A 241 -11.96 16.86 -12.54
CA LEU A 241 -11.71 15.78 -11.58
C LEU A 241 -10.95 16.26 -10.36
N LEU A 242 -10.01 17.21 -10.51
CA LEU A 242 -9.37 17.87 -9.36
C LEU A 242 -10.40 18.64 -8.52
N GLN A 243 -11.33 19.34 -9.18
CA GLN A 243 -12.46 19.99 -8.50
C GLN A 243 -13.37 18.97 -7.80
N TYR A 244 -13.64 17.83 -8.43
CA TYR A 244 -14.45 16.76 -7.86
C TYR A 244 -13.82 16.22 -6.56
N ILE A 245 -12.52 15.92 -6.55
CA ILE A 245 -11.79 15.49 -5.33
C ILE A 245 -11.89 16.58 -4.24
N ALA A 246 -11.67 17.84 -4.59
CA ALA A 246 -11.73 18.95 -3.64
C ALA A 246 -13.12 19.13 -3.06
N LEU A 247 -14.18 18.98 -3.85
CA LEU A 247 -15.57 19.05 -3.41
C LEU A 247 -15.93 17.89 -2.47
N ILE A 248 -15.48 16.66 -2.77
CA ILE A 248 -15.65 15.52 -1.86
C ILE A 248 -15.04 15.85 -0.49
N ALA A 249 -13.77 16.25 -0.46
CA ALA A 249 -13.09 16.59 0.79
C ALA A 249 -13.79 17.74 1.54
N GLN A 250 -14.28 18.75 0.82
CA GLN A 250 -15.03 19.85 1.42
C GLN A 250 -16.36 19.38 2.02
N GLN A 251 -17.08 18.48 1.33
CA GLN A 251 -18.33 17.92 1.82
C GLN A 251 -18.14 17.15 3.12
N THR A 252 -17.08 16.36 3.25
CA THR A 252 -16.79 15.67 4.52
C THR A 252 -16.57 16.63 5.67
N ARG A 253 -15.97 17.82 5.45
CA ARG A 253 -15.72 18.84 6.48
C ARG A 253 -16.97 19.61 6.89
N THR A 254 -17.98 19.67 6.04
CA THR A 254 -19.23 20.43 6.27
C THR A 254 -20.40 19.55 6.63
N SER A 255 -20.33 18.25 6.36
CA SER A 255 -21.38 17.29 6.69
C SER A 255 -21.47 17.05 8.20
N LYS A 256 -22.69 17.10 8.73
CA LYS A 256 -22.97 16.76 10.12
C LYS A 256 -22.94 15.24 10.39
N ALA A 257 -22.97 14.43 9.35
CA ALA A 257 -22.91 12.97 9.45
C ALA A 257 -21.46 12.46 9.59
N VAL A 258 -20.46 13.28 9.25
CA VAL A 258 -19.04 12.90 9.32
C VAL A 258 -18.45 13.47 10.62
N TYR A 259 -17.89 12.60 11.44
CA TYR A 259 -17.29 13.00 12.72
C TYR A 259 -16.02 13.83 12.52
N LEU A 260 -15.15 13.41 11.60
CA LEU A 260 -13.91 14.10 11.26
C LEU A 260 -13.82 14.30 9.74
N GLY A 261 -13.72 15.56 9.30
CA GLY A 261 -13.60 15.87 7.87
C GLY A 261 -12.22 15.55 7.30
N ALA A 262 -12.18 15.13 6.05
CA ALA A 262 -10.96 14.75 5.33
C ALA A 262 -9.89 15.85 5.38
N SER A 263 -8.64 15.46 5.66
CA SER A 263 -7.49 16.37 5.69
C SER A 263 -7.10 16.80 4.27
N PRO A 264 -6.31 17.90 4.09
CA PRO A 264 -5.72 18.19 2.79
C PRO A 264 -4.82 17.07 2.26
N ARG A 265 -4.20 16.28 3.17
CA ARG A 265 -3.39 15.11 2.85
C ARG A 265 -4.25 14.01 2.20
N ALA A 266 -5.48 13.80 2.68
CA ALA A 266 -6.42 12.85 2.09
C ALA A 266 -6.80 13.20 0.65
N SER A 267 -6.97 14.49 0.31
CA SER A 267 -7.21 14.92 -1.07
C SER A 267 -6.03 14.58 -1.99
N VAL A 268 -4.80 14.77 -1.51
CA VAL A 268 -3.58 14.40 -2.25
C VAL A 268 -3.46 12.88 -2.38
N ALA A 269 -3.74 12.14 -1.31
CA ALA A 269 -3.75 10.68 -1.30
C ALA A 269 -4.76 10.12 -2.33
N MET A 270 -5.96 10.69 -2.36
CA MET A 270 -7.02 10.34 -3.31
C MET A 270 -6.58 10.55 -4.77
N LEU A 271 -5.93 11.69 -5.06
CA LEU A 271 -5.38 11.98 -6.37
C LEU A 271 -4.28 10.98 -6.76
N GLN A 272 -3.33 10.72 -5.87
CA GLN A 272 -2.23 9.78 -6.12
C GLN A 272 -2.73 8.35 -6.32
N ALA A 273 -3.66 7.89 -5.48
CA ALA A 273 -4.27 6.59 -5.60
C ALA A 273 -5.05 6.43 -6.92
N SER A 274 -5.85 7.45 -7.30
CA SER A 274 -6.60 7.42 -8.56
C SER A 274 -5.70 7.37 -9.79
N LYS A 275 -4.59 8.10 -9.80
CA LYS A 275 -3.59 8.03 -10.89
C LYS A 275 -2.95 6.65 -10.96
N ALA A 276 -2.56 6.08 -9.82
CA ALA A 276 -1.97 4.74 -9.74
C ALA A 276 -2.97 3.66 -10.16
N TYR A 277 -4.23 3.79 -9.77
CA TYR A 277 -5.27 2.85 -10.16
C TYR A 277 -5.61 2.94 -11.65
N ALA A 278 -5.73 4.15 -12.23
CA ALA A 278 -5.92 4.34 -13.66
C ALA A 278 -4.80 3.65 -14.45
N LEU A 279 -3.55 3.83 -14.02
CA LEU A 279 -2.39 3.16 -14.62
C LEU A 279 -2.50 1.64 -14.48
N LEU A 280 -2.86 1.13 -13.29
CA LEU A 280 -3.07 -0.31 -13.04
C LEU A 280 -4.15 -0.92 -13.95
N GLN A 281 -5.11 -0.10 -14.40
CA GLN A 281 -6.13 -0.48 -15.39
C GLN A 281 -5.69 -0.24 -16.85
N GLY A 282 -4.40 0.07 -17.09
CA GLY A 282 -3.84 0.28 -18.42
C GLY A 282 -4.21 1.61 -19.07
N ARG A 283 -4.58 2.64 -18.29
CA ARG A 283 -4.97 3.96 -18.79
C ARG A 283 -3.97 5.05 -18.36
N ASP A 284 -3.72 5.99 -19.24
CA ASP A 284 -2.88 7.17 -19.01
C ASP A 284 -3.69 8.41 -18.56
N PHE A 285 -4.95 8.22 -18.21
CA PHE A 285 -5.85 9.26 -17.69
C PHE A 285 -6.77 8.71 -16.59
N VAL A 286 -7.17 9.59 -15.68
CA VAL A 286 -8.08 9.28 -14.56
C VAL A 286 -9.53 9.47 -15.00
N THR A 287 -10.42 8.61 -14.50
CA THR A 287 -11.88 8.71 -14.63
C THR A 287 -12.55 8.97 -13.28
N PRO A 288 -13.82 9.42 -13.24
CA PRO A 288 -14.56 9.56 -11.98
C PRO A 288 -14.68 8.23 -11.21
N GLU A 289 -14.74 7.11 -11.92
CA GLU A 289 -14.83 5.77 -11.34
C GLU A 289 -13.56 5.40 -10.57
N ASP A 290 -12.39 5.84 -11.03
CA ASP A 290 -11.12 5.62 -10.32
C ASP A 290 -11.11 6.35 -8.99
N ILE A 291 -11.60 7.60 -8.98
CA ILE A 291 -11.72 8.41 -7.77
C ILE A 291 -12.68 7.74 -6.79
N LYS A 292 -13.85 7.29 -7.26
CA LYS A 292 -14.82 6.59 -6.42
C LYS A 292 -14.26 5.28 -5.85
N PHE A 293 -13.54 4.51 -6.67
CA PHE A 293 -12.92 3.27 -6.24
C PHE A 293 -11.92 3.52 -5.12
N CYS A 294 -11.05 4.52 -5.27
CA CYS A 294 -10.04 4.84 -4.28
C CYS A 294 -10.61 5.53 -3.04
N LEU A 295 -11.67 6.35 -3.19
CA LEU A 295 -12.29 7.09 -2.08
C LEU A 295 -12.73 6.17 -0.94
N LEU A 296 -13.34 5.05 -1.26
CA LEU A 296 -13.85 4.08 -0.26
C LEU A 296 -12.76 3.45 0.62
N TYR A 297 -11.49 3.65 0.25
CA TYR A 297 -10.33 3.02 0.91
C TYR A 297 -9.26 4.03 1.33
N THR A 298 -9.43 5.34 1.06
CA THR A 298 -8.54 6.34 1.65
C THR A 298 -8.80 6.42 3.14
N SER A 299 -7.74 6.46 3.94
CA SER A 299 -7.78 6.26 5.39
C SER A 299 -8.73 7.17 6.16
N ASP A 300 -9.02 8.37 5.64
CA ASP A 300 -9.96 9.33 6.24
C ASP A 300 -11.44 9.06 5.94
N ALA A 301 -11.75 8.18 4.98
CA ALA A 301 -13.12 7.95 4.54
C ALA A 301 -13.78 6.71 5.18
N ALA A 302 -13.04 5.94 5.97
CA ALA A 302 -13.40 4.58 6.36
C ALA A 302 -13.92 4.43 7.80
N ASP A 303 -14.17 5.51 8.53
CA ASP A 303 -14.57 5.46 9.95
C ASP A 303 -16.08 5.73 10.18
N ASP A 304 -16.96 5.28 9.24
CA ASP A 304 -18.41 5.20 9.47
C ASP A 304 -18.96 3.81 9.24
#